data_dc417171a5c19c0f25e5a1ebc2692a2a
#
_entry.id   dc417171a5c19c0f25e5a1ebc2692a2a
#
_cell.length_a   1.000
_cell.length_b   1.000
_cell.length_c   1.000
_cell.angle_alpha   90.00
_cell.angle_beta   90.00
_cell.angle_gamma   90.00
#
_symmetry.space_group_name_H-M   'P 1'
#
loop_
_entity.id
_entity.type
_entity.pdbx_description
1 polymer ?
#
loop_
_entity_poly.entity_id
_entity_poly.type
_entity_poly.pdbx_seq_one_letter_code
_entity_poly.pdbx_strand_id
1 'polypeptide(L)'
;MPTTRLYLVRHGATQLTAEDRFSGSVGVDLSDEGRRQAAMLGERLRDDGISAVYASPLSRTLETARIITEPCGLPVETRDGLREISHGRWEGLTRSEVEARYPDEYAAWEEDPFTFAPEGGESGVAVLARVLPVIREIVMRHQGQRVLVVSHKATIRLALSSLLGFDARGYRDRLDQAPACLNVLDFRDPVRARLMLFNDTSHYADNPRAADRNLSRWWDGR
;
A
#
# COMPACT_ATOMS: atom_id res chain seq x y z
N MET A 1 -6.46 25.47 9.57
CA MET A 1 -6.79 24.14 10.11
C MET A 1 -5.51 23.50 10.63
N PRO A 2 -5.54 22.79 11.75
CA PRO A 2 -4.37 22.10 12.24
C PRO A 2 -3.97 20.98 11.27
N THR A 3 -2.67 20.70 11.15
CA THR A 3 -2.13 19.69 10.25
C THR A 3 -2.51 18.30 10.72
N THR A 4 -3.11 17.49 9.84
CA THR A 4 -3.37 16.06 10.07
C THR A 4 -2.23 15.23 9.52
N ARG A 5 -1.67 14.32 10.32
CA ARG A 5 -0.61 13.41 9.87
C ARG A 5 -1.18 12.02 9.59
N LEU A 6 -0.93 11.51 8.41
CA LEU A 6 -1.28 10.17 7.99
C LEU A 6 -0.02 9.29 7.90
N TYR A 7 0.01 8.20 8.67
CA TYR A 7 0.97 7.12 8.55
C TYR A 7 0.37 6.06 7.63
N LEU A 8 0.79 6.05 6.37
CA LEU A 8 0.28 5.14 5.35
C LEU A 8 1.24 3.97 5.18
N VAL A 9 0.78 2.77 5.54
CA VAL A 9 1.60 1.57 5.67
C VAL A 9 1.10 0.47 4.73
N ARG A 10 2.02 -0.16 3.98
CA ARG A 10 1.73 -1.40 3.29
C ARG A 10 1.72 -2.55 4.30
N HIS A 11 0.82 -3.53 4.14
CA HIS A 11 0.84 -4.75 4.95
C HIS A 11 2.22 -5.44 4.93
N GLY A 12 2.53 -6.20 5.98
CA GLY A 12 3.75 -7.00 6.09
C GLY A 12 3.89 -8.06 4.98
N ALA A 13 5.05 -8.69 4.89
CA ALA A 13 5.30 -9.73 3.91
C ALA A 13 4.32 -10.91 4.02
N THR A 14 3.97 -11.49 2.87
CA THR A 14 3.18 -12.71 2.72
C THR A 14 3.94 -13.69 1.84
N GLN A 15 3.50 -14.95 1.77
CA GLN A 15 4.11 -15.91 0.85
C GLN A 15 3.99 -15.45 -0.61
N LEU A 16 2.83 -14.95 -1.03
CA LEU A 16 2.64 -14.45 -2.41
C LEU A 16 3.53 -13.26 -2.74
N THR A 17 3.90 -12.44 -1.73
CA THR A 17 4.87 -11.35 -1.92
C THR A 17 6.26 -11.88 -2.28
N ALA A 18 6.66 -12.99 -1.68
CA ALA A 18 7.96 -13.61 -1.95
C ALA A 18 8.00 -14.29 -3.33
N GLU A 19 6.86 -14.78 -3.82
CA GLU A 19 6.73 -15.46 -5.12
C GLU A 19 6.41 -14.51 -6.30
N ASP A 20 6.29 -13.20 -6.06
CA ASP A 20 5.89 -12.16 -7.03
C ASP A 20 4.61 -12.51 -7.82
N ARG A 21 3.61 -13.05 -7.12
CA ARG A 21 2.30 -13.39 -7.68
C ARG A 21 1.30 -12.24 -7.51
N PHE A 22 0.38 -12.11 -8.45
CA PHE A 22 -0.77 -11.21 -8.32
C PHE A 22 -1.65 -11.65 -7.15
N SER A 23 -1.58 -10.95 -6.02
CA SER A 23 -2.33 -11.31 -4.81
C SER A 23 -3.74 -10.72 -4.77
N GLY A 24 -3.93 -9.55 -5.38
CA GLY A 24 -5.24 -8.87 -5.47
C GLY A 24 -6.09 -8.97 -4.20
N SER A 25 -7.33 -9.43 -4.38
CA SER A 25 -8.32 -9.60 -3.32
C SER A 25 -8.23 -10.94 -2.57
N VAL A 26 -7.35 -11.86 -3.00
CA VAL A 26 -7.21 -13.18 -2.35
C VAL A 26 -6.80 -13.02 -0.89
N GLY A 27 -7.46 -13.78 -0.02
CA GLY A 27 -7.12 -13.87 1.40
C GLY A 27 -5.80 -14.62 1.57
N VAL A 28 -4.75 -13.88 1.92
CA VAL A 28 -3.42 -14.44 2.22
C VAL A 28 -2.97 -13.86 3.55
N ASP A 29 -2.51 -14.73 4.44
CA ASP A 29 -2.03 -14.35 5.76
C ASP A 29 -0.60 -13.79 5.70
N LEU A 30 -0.20 -13.08 6.74
CA LEU A 30 1.18 -12.65 6.91
C LEU A 30 2.11 -13.87 7.08
N SER A 31 3.30 -13.77 6.53
CA SER A 31 4.40 -14.66 6.90
C SER A 31 4.96 -14.27 8.29
N ASP A 32 5.77 -15.15 8.89
CA ASP A 32 6.45 -14.82 10.16
C ASP A 32 7.33 -13.57 10.01
N GLU A 33 7.97 -13.40 8.85
CA GLU A 33 8.72 -12.19 8.53
C GLU A 33 7.81 -10.97 8.47
N GLY A 34 6.62 -11.08 7.86
CA GLY A 34 5.65 -9.99 7.82
C GLY A 34 5.15 -9.57 9.20
N ARG A 35 4.95 -10.53 10.12
CA ARG A 35 4.61 -10.27 11.54
C ARG A 35 5.74 -9.56 12.26
N ARG A 36 6.99 -10.01 12.06
CA ARG A 36 8.19 -9.37 12.59
C ARG A 36 8.31 -7.93 12.12
N GLN A 37 8.16 -7.67 10.83
CA GLN A 37 8.20 -6.33 10.24
C GLN A 37 7.14 -5.40 10.86
N ALA A 38 5.91 -5.89 11.01
CA ALA A 38 4.81 -5.14 11.63
C ALA A 38 5.08 -4.82 13.11
N ALA A 39 5.63 -5.78 13.87
CA ALA A 39 5.99 -5.58 15.28
C ALA A 39 7.07 -4.51 15.44
N MET A 40 8.11 -4.53 14.61
CA MET A 40 9.18 -3.53 14.64
C MET A 40 8.67 -2.14 14.25
N LEU A 41 7.70 -2.05 13.34
CA LEU A 41 7.04 -0.78 13.03
C LEU A 41 6.19 -0.31 14.22
N GLY A 42 5.50 -1.20 14.93
CA GLY A 42 4.76 -0.88 16.14
C GLY A 42 5.64 -0.26 17.23
N GLU A 43 6.82 -0.86 17.47
CA GLU A 43 7.81 -0.30 18.40
C GLU A 43 8.27 1.10 17.99
N ARG A 44 8.55 1.30 16.70
CA ARG A 44 8.95 2.61 16.16
C ARG A 44 7.88 3.69 16.34
N LEU A 45 6.61 3.33 16.20
CA LEU A 45 5.48 4.28 16.24
C LEU A 45 4.86 4.41 17.64
N ARG A 46 5.37 3.71 18.64
CA ARG A 46 4.80 3.63 20.01
C ARG A 46 4.50 5.01 20.61
N ASP A 47 5.42 5.94 20.48
CA ASP A 47 5.35 7.27 21.09
C ASP A 47 4.87 8.36 20.12
N ASP A 48 4.46 7.98 18.92
CA ASP A 48 4.04 8.93 17.88
C ASP A 48 2.64 9.53 18.13
N GLY A 49 1.91 9.09 19.17
CA GLY A 49 0.62 9.63 19.54
C GLY A 49 -0.47 9.40 18.48
N ILE A 50 -0.47 8.20 17.85
CA ILE A 50 -1.53 7.78 16.95
C ILE A 50 -2.85 7.72 17.72
N SER A 51 -3.92 8.33 17.17
CA SER A 51 -5.23 8.44 17.81
C SER A 51 -6.34 7.65 17.11
N ALA A 52 -6.11 7.21 15.87
CA ALA A 52 -7.07 6.40 15.11
C ALA A 52 -6.35 5.47 14.13
N VAL A 53 -6.99 4.33 13.85
CA VAL A 53 -6.42 3.28 13.00
C VAL A 53 -7.45 2.80 11.99
N TYR A 54 -7.07 2.83 10.72
CA TYR A 54 -7.86 2.33 9.60
C TYR A 54 -7.10 1.25 8.85
N ALA A 55 -7.82 0.24 8.35
CA ALA A 55 -7.24 -0.78 7.51
C ALA A 55 -8.19 -1.22 6.38
N SER A 56 -7.62 -1.76 5.32
CA SER A 56 -8.35 -2.61 4.39
C SER A 56 -8.93 -3.81 5.15
N PRO A 57 -10.12 -4.35 4.75
CA PRO A 57 -10.72 -5.50 5.42
C PRO A 57 -10.01 -6.84 5.17
N LEU A 58 -8.96 -6.88 4.31
CA LEU A 58 -8.23 -8.11 4.03
C LEU A 58 -7.38 -8.56 5.22
N SER A 59 -7.29 -9.87 5.48
CA SER A 59 -6.65 -10.46 6.67
C SER A 59 -5.24 -9.91 6.93
N ARG A 60 -4.38 -9.86 5.90
CA ARG A 60 -3.00 -9.36 5.99
C ARG A 60 -2.89 -7.92 6.46
N THR A 61 -3.83 -7.03 6.08
CA THR A 61 -3.84 -5.63 6.51
C THR A 61 -4.40 -5.47 7.91
N LEU A 62 -5.45 -6.22 8.26
CA LEU A 62 -6.01 -6.23 9.60
C LEU A 62 -4.99 -6.76 10.63
N GLU A 63 -4.31 -7.85 10.31
CA GLU A 63 -3.28 -8.42 11.17
C GLU A 63 -2.11 -7.44 11.32
N THR A 64 -1.63 -6.84 10.23
CA THR A 64 -0.58 -5.81 10.27
C THR A 64 -0.99 -4.64 11.18
N ALA A 65 -2.20 -4.10 11.00
CA ALA A 65 -2.69 -2.99 11.80
C ALA A 65 -2.77 -3.34 13.30
N ARG A 66 -3.30 -4.53 13.63
CA ARG A 66 -3.40 -4.99 15.03
C ARG A 66 -2.03 -5.12 15.68
N ILE A 67 -1.07 -5.73 15.00
CA ILE A 67 0.30 -5.88 15.53
C ILE A 67 0.93 -4.51 15.78
N ILE A 68 0.84 -3.58 14.83
CA ILE A 68 1.40 -2.23 14.99
C ILE A 68 0.78 -1.50 16.18
N THR A 69 -0.51 -1.67 16.43
CA THR A 69 -1.25 -0.91 17.44
C THR A 69 -1.48 -1.67 18.75
N GLU A 70 -0.97 -2.89 18.87
CA GLU A 70 -1.05 -3.68 20.11
C GLU A 70 -0.58 -2.88 21.36
N PRO A 71 0.55 -2.14 21.31
CA PRO A 71 1.00 -1.35 22.46
C PRO A 71 0.05 -0.22 22.86
N CYS A 72 -0.77 0.26 21.93
CA CYS A 72 -1.68 1.41 22.14
C CYS A 72 -3.12 0.99 22.43
N GLY A 73 -3.49 -0.27 22.19
CA GLY A 73 -4.84 -0.80 22.39
C GLY A 73 -5.94 -0.13 21.54
N LEU A 74 -5.58 0.49 20.41
CA LEU A 74 -6.52 1.20 19.56
C LEU A 74 -7.35 0.23 18.69
N PRO A 75 -8.67 0.45 18.56
CA PRO A 75 -9.50 -0.34 17.65
C PRO A 75 -9.15 -0.04 16.20
N VAL A 76 -9.22 -1.09 15.35
CA VAL A 76 -8.99 -0.98 13.91
C VAL A 76 -10.34 -0.84 13.20
N GLU A 77 -10.59 0.30 12.57
CA GLU A 77 -11.75 0.52 11.70
C GLU A 77 -11.44 0.07 10.27
N THR A 78 -12.36 -0.68 9.65
CA THR A 78 -12.19 -1.12 8.25
C THR A 78 -12.80 -0.15 7.27
N ARG A 79 -12.17 -0.05 6.08
CA ARG A 79 -12.71 0.68 4.93
C ARG A 79 -12.47 -0.12 3.65
N ASP A 80 -13.55 -0.46 2.96
CA ASP A 80 -13.49 -1.19 1.69
C ASP A 80 -12.68 -0.47 0.62
N GLY A 81 -12.74 0.86 0.58
CA GLY A 81 -11.96 1.65 -0.37
C GLY A 81 -10.44 1.53 -0.20
N LEU A 82 -9.94 0.95 0.90
CA LEU A 82 -8.52 0.68 1.13
C LEU A 82 -8.04 -0.68 0.59
N ARG A 83 -8.92 -1.51 -0.01
CA ARG A 83 -8.55 -2.84 -0.54
C ARG A 83 -7.52 -2.72 -1.67
N GLU A 84 -6.79 -3.83 -1.90
CA GLU A 84 -5.89 -3.93 -3.05
C GLU A 84 -6.68 -3.91 -4.36
N ILE A 85 -6.01 -3.51 -5.43
CA ILE A 85 -6.53 -3.65 -6.78
C ILE A 85 -6.86 -5.13 -7.03
N SER A 86 -8.06 -5.40 -7.52
CA SER A 86 -8.40 -6.76 -7.96
C SER A 86 -7.78 -7.02 -9.33
N HIS A 87 -7.09 -8.13 -9.43
CA HIS A 87 -6.53 -8.61 -10.69
C HIS A 87 -7.43 -9.64 -11.40
N GLY A 88 -8.65 -9.89 -10.87
CA GLY A 88 -9.61 -10.81 -11.46
C GLY A 88 -8.99 -12.18 -11.74
N ARG A 89 -9.12 -12.67 -12.98
CA ARG A 89 -8.62 -14.00 -13.37
C ARG A 89 -7.10 -14.19 -13.31
N TRP A 90 -6.32 -13.12 -13.06
CA TRP A 90 -4.87 -13.21 -12.90
C TRP A 90 -4.43 -13.51 -11.46
N GLU A 91 -5.35 -13.43 -10.51
CA GLU A 91 -5.02 -13.64 -9.08
C GLU A 91 -4.42 -15.04 -8.84
N GLY A 92 -3.30 -15.09 -8.11
CA GLY A 92 -2.52 -16.31 -7.88
C GLY A 92 -1.49 -16.65 -8.96
N LEU A 93 -1.51 -15.98 -10.13
CA LEU A 93 -0.55 -16.20 -11.22
C LEU A 93 0.68 -15.30 -11.08
N THR A 94 1.81 -15.75 -11.59
CA THR A 94 2.99 -14.91 -11.83
C THR A 94 2.81 -14.10 -13.11
N ARG A 95 3.67 -13.10 -13.36
CA ARG A 95 3.65 -12.33 -14.60
C ARG A 95 3.86 -13.22 -15.83
N SER A 96 4.82 -14.13 -15.80
CA SER A 96 5.08 -15.06 -16.89
C SER A 96 3.92 -16.01 -17.17
N GLU A 97 3.21 -16.46 -16.12
CA GLU A 97 2.00 -17.27 -16.27
C GLU A 97 0.85 -16.47 -16.90
N VAL A 98 0.70 -15.19 -16.55
CA VAL A 98 -0.30 -14.30 -17.15
C VAL A 98 0.03 -14.03 -18.61
N GLU A 99 1.28 -13.66 -18.92
CA GLU A 99 1.74 -13.42 -20.28
C GLU A 99 1.51 -14.64 -21.19
N ALA A 100 1.81 -15.83 -20.69
CA ALA A 100 1.61 -17.07 -21.44
C ALA A 100 0.12 -17.42 -21.67
N ARG A 101 -0.75 -17.12 -20.69
CA ARG A 101 -2.18 -17.49 -20.76
C ARG A 101 -3.05 -16.41 -21.39
N TYR A 102 -2.67 -15.14 -21.21
CA TYR A 102 -3.47 -13.96 -21.59
C TYR A 102 -2.59 -12.89 -22.26
N PRO A 103 -1.89 -13.21 -23.37
CA PRO A 103 -0.87 -12.34 -23.98
C PRO A 103 -1.41 -10.96 -24.36
N ASP A 104 -2.62 -10.87 -24.91
CA ASP A 104 -3.20 -9.60 -25.34
C ASP A 104 -3.56 -8.71 -24.15
N GLU A 105 -4.11 -9.30 -23.08
CA GLU A 105 -4.39 -8.55 -21.84
C GLU A 105 -3.11 -8.10 -21.15
N TYR A 106 -2.09 -8.97 -21.11
CA TYR A 106 -0.80 -8.64 -20.53
C TYR A 106 -0.13 -7.48 -21.28
N ALA A 107 -0.14 -7.51 -22.61
CA ALA A 107 0.36 -6.41 -23.43
C ALA A 107 -0.38 -5.09 -23.17
N ALA A 108 -1.71 -5.11 -23.12
CA ALA A 108 -2.51 -3.93 -22.82
C ALA A 108 -2.24 -3.38 -21.41
N TRP A 109 -2.04 -4.26 -20.42
CA TRP A 109 -1.67 -3.86 -19.06
C TRP A 109 -0.25 -3.30 -18.96
N GLU A 110 0.69 -3.83 -19.75
CA GLU A 110 2.06 -3.29 -19.84
C GLU A 110 2.05 -1.87 -20.45
N GLU A 111 1.21 -1.64 -21.45
CA GLU A 111 1.08 -0.34 -22.11
C GLU A 111 0.40 0.72 -21.21
N ASP A 112 -0.74 0.39 -20.60
CA ASP A 112 -1.47 1.31 -19.70
C ASP A 112 -2.09 0.58 -18.50
N PRO A 113 -1.33 0.35 -17.41
CA PRO A 113 -1.83 -0.32 -16.22
C PRO A 113 -2.83 0.53 -15.43
N PHE A 114 -3.02 1.79 -15.81
CA PHE A 114 -3.92 2.70 -15.12
C PHE A 114 -5.36 2.60 -15.62
N THR A 115 -5.57 2.49 -16.93
CA THR A 115 -6.92 2.40 -17.52
C THR A 115 -7.33 0.96 -17.83
N PHE A 116 -6.39 0.06 -18.06
CA PHE A 116 -6.66 -1.35 -18.30
C PHE A 116 -7.15 -2.06 -17.03
N ALA A 117 -8.05 -3.01 -17.20
CA ALA A 117 -8.49 -3.95 -16.16
C ALA A 117 -8.53 -5.37 -16.75
N PRO A 118 -7.91 -6.37 -16.08
CA PRO A 118 -8.09 -7.75 -16.49
C PRO A 118 -9.54 -8.20 -16.26
N GLU A 119 -9.97 -9.26 -16.94
CA GLU A 119 -11.33 -9.77 -16.79
C GLU A 119 -11.68 -10.08 -15.32
N GLY A 120 -12.77 -9.51 -14.83
CA GLY A 120 -13.18 -9.60 -13.42
C GLY A 120 -12.35 -8.78 -12.43
N GLY A 121 -11.39 -7.97 -12.93
CA GLY A 121 -10.52 -7.13 -12.11
C GLY A 121 -10.89 -5.64 -12.12
N GLU A 122 -10.03 -4.82 -11.54
CA GLU A 122 -10.15 -3.37 -11.45
C GLU A 122 -9.06 -2.67 -12.27
N SER A 123 -9.38 -1.49 -12.81
CA SER A 123 -8.38 -0.55 -13.32
C SER A 123 -7.83 0.34 -12.20
N GLY A 124 -6.68 0.96 -12.41
CA GLY A 124 -6.15 1.98 -11.50
C GLY A 124 -7.11 3.16 -11.29
N VAL A 125 -7.88 3.53 -12.33
CA VAL A 125 -8.94 4.56 -12.23
C VAL A 125 -10.01 4.16 -11.23
N ALA A 126 -10.49 2.92 -11.28
CA ALA A 126 -11.50 2.40 -10.34
C ALA A 126 -10.96 2.40 -8.90
N VAL A 127 -9.70 2.02 -8.70
CA VAL A 127 -9.04 2.08 -7.38
C VAL A 127 -8.97 3.51 -6.86
N LEU A 128 -8.58 4.49 -7.69
CA LEU A 128 -8.57 5.91 -7.29
C LEU A 128 -9.95 6.42 -6.91
N ALA A 129 -10.98 6.03 -7.67
CA ALA A 129 -12.36 6.43 -7.42
C ALA A 129 -12.87 5.98 -6.03
N ARG A 130 -12.35 4.87 -5.48
CA ARG A 130 -12.72 4.38 -4.15
C ARG A 130 -11.77 4.78 -3.02
N VAL A 131 -10.46 4.92 -3.28
CA VAL A 131 -9.49 5.19 -2.20
C VAL A 131 -9.42 6.66 -1.82
N LEU A 132 -9.50 7.59 -2.79
CA LEU A 132 -9.38 9.01 -2.49
C LEU A 132 -10.51 9.56 -1.61
N PRO A 133 -11.80 9.23 -1.84
CA PRO A 133 -12.88 9.62 -0.92
C PRO A 133 -12.63 9.13 0.51
N VAL A 134 -12.15 7.90 0.69
CA VAL A 134 -11.85 7.34 2.02
C VAL A 134 -10.71 8.10 2.70
N ILE A 135 -9.61 8.38 2.00
CA ILE A 135 -8.51 9.15 2.57
C ILE A 135 -8.98 10.55 2.98
N ARG A 136 -9.78 11.20 2.14
CA ARG A 136 -10.33 12.54 2.44
C ARG A 136 -11.29 12.52 3.61
N GLU A 137 -12.16 11.52 3.73
CA GLU A 137 -13.03 11.31 4.89
C GLU A 137 -12.20 11.19 6.18
N ILE A 138 -11.17 10.34 6.17
CA ILE A 138 -10.28 10.14 7.31
C ILE A 138 -9.60 11.45 7.72
N VAL A 139 -9.04 12.19 6.77
CA VAL A 139 -8.39 13.49 7.05
C VAL A 139 -9.38 14.51 7.60
N MET A 140 -10.61 14.56 7.08
CA MET A 140 -11.66 15.47 7.58
C MET A 140 -12.09 15.11 8.99
N ARG A 141 -12.23 13.82 9.29
CA ARG A 141 -12.69 13.33 10.62
C ARG A 141 -11.63 13.55 11.70
N HIS A 142 -10.34 13.54 11.34
CA HIS A 142 -9.22 13.55 12.27
C HIS A 142 -8.32 14.79 12.15
N GLN A 143 -8.94 15.98 12.01
CA GLN A 143 -8.19 17.22 11.89
C GLN A 143 -7.28 17.47 13.10
N GLY A 144 -5.99 17.73 12.82
CA GLY A 144 -4.97 17.97 13.84
C GLY A 144 -4.47 16.71 14.56
N GLN A 145 -4.91 15.54 14.12
CA GLN A 145 -4.56 14.26 14.73
C GLN A 145 -3.56 13.48 13.89
N ARG A 146 -3.08 12.36 14.43
CA ARG A 146 -2.20 11.40 13.80
C ARG A 146 -2.95 10.09 13.60
N VAL A 147 -3.03 9.62 12.35
CA VAL A 147 -3.84 8.47 11.96
C VAL A 147 -2.99 7.44 11.25
N LEU A 148 -3.10 6.18 11.65
CA LEU A 148 -2.52 5.04 10.94
C LEU A 148 -3.51 4.50 9.92
N VAL A 149 -3.04 4.29 8.69
CA VAL A 149 -3.81 3.65 7.61
C VAL A 149 -2.99 2.50 7.03
N VAL A 150 -3.50 1.28 7.10
CA VAL A 150 -2.85 0.10 6.55
C VAL A 150 -3.56 -0.37 5.28
N SER A 151 -2.82 -0.43 4.18
CA SER A 151 -3.33 -0.75 2.86
C SER A 151 -2.34 -1.61 2.07
N HIS A 152 -2.34 -1.52 0.74
CA HIS A 152 -1.65 -2.43 -0.17
C HIS A 152 -0.80 -1.69 -1.18
N LYS A 153 0.05 -2.44 -1.90
CA LYS A 153 1.09 -1.92 -2.80
C LYS A 153 0.52 -1.02 -3.90
N ALA A 154 -0.40 -1.52 -4.72
CA ALA A 154 -0.93 -0.76 -5.84
C ALA A 154 -1.84 0.38 -5.36
N THR A 155 -2.69 0.13 -4.37
CA THR A 155 -3.60 1.14 -3.80
C THR A 155 -2.83 2.33 -3.20
N ILE A 156 -1.73 2.07 -2.46
CA ILE A 156 -0.87 3.14 -1.92
C ILE A 156 -0.20 3.94 -3.03
N ARG A 157 0.39 3.26 -4.03
CA ARG A 157 1.05 3.92 -5.16
C ARG A 157 0.11 4.84 -5.92
N LEU A 158 -1.10 4.37 -6.22
CA LEU A 158 -2.14 5.15 -6.88
C LEU A 158 -2.56 6.36 -6.03
N ALA A 159 -2.83 6.15 -4.74
CA ALA A 159 -3.20 7.23 -3.83
C ALA A 159 -2.11 8.30 -3.74
N LEU A 160 -0.85 7.90 -3.55
CA LEU A 160 0.29 8.81 -3.51
C LEU A 160 0.46 9.59 -4.82
N SER A 161 0.37 8.91 -5.97
CA SER A 161 0.46 9.58 -7.28
C SER A 161 -0.58 10.70 -7.40
N SER A 162 -1.83 10.42 -7.07
CA SER A 162 -2.91 11.41 -7.16
C SER A 162 -2.77 12.54 -6.12
N LEU A 163 -2.46 12.23 -4.87
CA LEU A 163 -2.34 13.22 -3.79
C LEU A 163 -1.16 14.18 -3.99
N LEU A 164 -0.11 13.73 -4.68
CA LEU A 164 1.11 14.50 -4.92
C LEU A 164 1.15 15.13 -6.32
N GLY A 165 0.13 14.92 -7.14
CA GLY A 165 0.07 15.47 -8.50
C GLY A 165 0.99 14.79 -9.50
N PHE A 166 1.40 13.54 -9.24
CA PHE A 166 2.10 12.72 -10.22
C PHE A 166 1.12 12.13 -11.23
N ASP A 167 1.58 11.91 -12.45
CA ASP A 167 0.80 11.15 -13.42
C ASP A 167 0.57 9.72 -12.91
N ALA A 168 -0.67 9.40 -12.59
CA ALA A 168 -1.06 8.12 -12.03
C ALA A 168 -0.86 6.94 -13.00
N ARG A 169 -0.71 7.17 -14.31
CA ARG A 169 -0.36 6.12 -15.28
C ARG A 169 0.98 5.46 -14.96
N GLY A 170 1.92 6.24 -14.41
CA GLY A 170 3.22 5.73 -14.01
C GLY A 170 3.29 5.17 -12.58
N TYR A 171 2.16 4.94 -11.90
CA TYR A 171 2.15 4.51 -10.49
C TYR A 171 2.95 3.23 -10.26
N ARG A 172 2.88 2.29 -11.20
CA ARG A 172 3.56 1.00 -11.13
C ARG A 172 5.08 1.14 -11.25
N ASP A 173 5.52 1.99 -12.15
CA ASP A 173 6.92 2.03 -12.60
C ASP A 173 7.75 3.06 -11.82
N ARG A 174 7.12 4.08 -11.24
CA ARG A 174 7.81 5.21 -10.61
C ARG A 174 7.90 5.13 -9.09
N LEU A 175 7.01 4.38 -8.46
CA LEU A 175 6.93 4.29 -7.01
C LEU A 175 7.11 2.83 -6.57
N ASP A 176 8.03 2.58 -5.65
CA ASP A 176 8.09 1.28 -4.97
C ASP A 176 7.41 1.35 -3.60
N GLN A 177 7.04 0.19 -3.08
CA GLN A 177 6.48 0.00 -1.75
C GLN A 177 6.94 -1.36 -1.23
N ALA A 178 7.88 -1.37 -0.30
CA ALA A 178 8.33 -2.58 0.39
C ALA A 178 7.25 -3.09 1.36
N PRO A 179 7.26 -4.38 1.76
CA PRO A 179 6.39 -4.87 2.82
C PRO A 179 6.58 -4.10 4.12
N ALA A 180 5.50 -3.79 4.83
CA ALA A 180 5.47 -2.98 6.06
C ALA A 180 6.20 -1.63 5.98
N CYS A 181 6.45 -1.09 4.77
CA CYS A 181 7.06 0.22 4.62
C CYS A 181 6.16 1.33 5.16
N LEU A 182 6.79 2.36 5.71
CA LEU A 182 6.13 3.54 6.23
C LEU A 182 6.21 4.68 5.22
N ASN A 183 5.06 5.27 4.91
CA ASN A 183 4.96 6.57 4.24
C ASN A 183 4.27 7.55 5.19
N VAL A 184 4.75 8.78 5.27
CA VAL A 184 4.18 9.82 6.12
C VAL A 184 3.74 10.99 5.25
N LEU A 185 2.46 11.37 5.38
CA LEU A 185 1.89 12.53 4.72
C LEU A 185 1.33 13.50 5.75
N ASP A 186 1.65 14.78 5.58
CA ASP A 186 1.04 15.86 6.35
C ASP A 186 -0.01 16.57 5.47
N PHE A 187 -1.23 16.60 5.94
CA PHE A 187 -2.37 17.22 5.27
C PHE A 187 -2.68 18.58 5.88
N ARG A 188 -2.71 19.62 5.05
CA ARG A 188 -3.24 20.93 5.41
C ARG A 188 -4.76 20.94 5.39
N ASP A 189 -5.35 20.22 4.46
CA ASP A 189 -6.77 20.01 4.22
C ASP A 189 -6.94 18.68 3.44
N PRO A 190 -8.17 18.20 3.17
CA PRO A 190 -8.40 16.91 2.50
C PRO A 190 -7.80 16.75 1.10
N VAL A 191 -7.30 17.82 0.51
CA VAL A 191 -6.77 17.81 -0.87
C VAL A 191 -5.26 18.05 -0.91
N ARG A 192 -4.74 18.90 -0.02
CA ARG A 192 -3.33 19.32 -0.04
C ARG A 192 -2.50 18.50 0.93
N ALA A 193 -1.76 17.55 0.37
CA ALA A 193 -0.83 16.68 1.09
C ALA A 193 0.64 17.08 0.82
N ARG A 194 1.49 16.87 1.81
CA ARG A 194 2.95 16.91 1.69
C ARG A 194 3.53 15.58 2.09
N LEU A 195 4.34 14.98 1.24
CA LEU A 195 5.08 13.77 1.55
C LEU A 195 6.27 14.12 2.46
N MET A 196 6.30 13.53 3.65
CA MET A 196 7.36 13.73 4.65
C MET A 196 8.34 12.56 4.68
N LEU A 197 7.85 11.35 4.36
CA LEU A 197 8.63 10.11 4.32
C LEU A 197 8.04 9.19 3.27
N PHE A 198 8.89 8.47 2.53
CA PHE A 198 8.47 7.57 1.47
C PHE A 198 9.17 6.22 1.57
N ASN A 199 8.40 5.13 1.49
CA ASN A 199 8.87 3.74 1.39
C ASN A 199 9.96 3.38 2.40
N ASP A 200 9.85 3.89 3.62
CA ASP A 200 10.87 3.71 4.64
C ASP A 200 10.74 2.38 5.38
N THR A 201 11.84 1.64 5.43
CA THR A 201 11.96 0.31 6.05
C THR A 201 13.01 0.28 7.17
N SER A 202 13.47 1.44 7.63
CA SER A 202 14.56 1.57 8.60
C SER A 202 14.28 0.90 9.96
N HIS A 203 13.01 0.59 10.24
CA HIS A 203 12.60 -0.11 11.46
C HIS A 203 12.93 -1.63 11.46
N TYR A 204 13.12 -2.26 10.28
CA TYR A 204 13.46 -3.68 10.20
C TYR A 204 14.66 -3.98 9.29
N ALA A 205 15.11 -3.04 8.50
CA ALA A 205 16.28 -3.24 7.65
C ALA A 205 17.56 -3.04 8.45
N ASP A 206 18.40 -4.05 8.52
CA ASP A 206 19.69 -3.99 9.25
C ASP A 206 20.63 -2.91 8.69
N ASN A 207 20.48 -2.58 7.41
CA ASN A 207 21.18 -1.49 6.75
C ASN A 207 20.27 -0.81 5.71
N PRO A 208 19.54 0.25 6.07
CA PRO A 208 18.68 0.98 5.12
C PRO A 208 19.43 1.45 3.87
N ARG A 209 20.74 1.75 4.01
CA ARG A 209 21.60 2.13 2.87
C ARG A 209 21.96 0.95 1.95
N ALA A 210 21.73 -0.29 2.36
CA ALA A 210 21.98 -1.43 1.48
C ALA A 210 20.98 -1.48 0.31
N ALA A 211 19.76 -1.02 0.51
CA ALA A 211 18.76 -0.88 -0.55
C ALA A 211 19.23 0.11 -1.63
N ASP A 212 19.91 1.19 -1.23
CA ASP A 212 20.40 2.22 -2.16
C ASP A 212 21.53 1.73 -3.06
N ARG A 213 22.17 0.59 -2.74
CA ARG A 213 23.27 0.02 -3.52
C ARG A 213 22.79 -0.92 -4.63
N ASN A 214 21.56 -1.40 -4.54
CA ASN A 214 20.99 -2.29 -5.53
C ASN A 214 20.22 -1.49 -6.57
N LEU A 215 20.54 -1.70 -7.85
CA LEU A 215 19.71 -1.18 -8.93
C LEU A 215 18.33 -1.84 -8.88
N SER A 216 17.31 -1.08 -9.27
CA SER A 216 15.97 -1.64 -9.43
C SER A 216 16.01 -2.77 -10.48
N ARG A 217 15.52 -3.95 -10.10
CA ARG A 217 15.33 -5.06 -11.02
C ARG A 217 13.95 -5.06 -11.68
N TRP A 218 13.18 -4.02 -11.44
CA TRP A 218 11.84 -3.89 -12.02
C TRP A 218 11.85 -3.96 -13.55
N TRP A 219 12.93 -3.45 -14.16
CA TRP A 219 13.13 -3.39 -15.60
C TRP A 219 13.86 -4.61 -16.17
N ASP A 220 14.42 -5.48 -15.28
CA ASP A 220 15.14 -6.68 -15.69
C ASP A 220 14.12 -7.72 -16.17
N GLY A 221 14.25 -8.17 -17.40
CA GLY A 221 13.38 -9.19 -18.00
C GLY A 221 12.28 -8.64 -18.92
N ARG A 222 12.41 -7.38 -19.37
CA ARG A 222 11.63 -6.80 -20.46
C ARG A 222 12.39 -6.88 -21.78
#